data_fc3d2ebd3c292b211ed279048f5c24c7
#
_entry.id   fc3d2ebd3c292b211ed279048f5c24c7
#
_cell.length_a   1.000
_cell.length_b   1.000
_cell.length_c   1.000
_cell.angle_alpha   90.00
_cell.angle_beta   90.00
_cell.angle_gamma   90.00
#
_symmetry.space_group_name_H-M   'P 1'
#
loop_
_entity.id
_entity.type
_entity.pdbx_description
1 polymer ?
#
loop_
_entity_poly.entity_id
_entity_poly.type
_entity_poly.pdbx_seq_one_letter_code
_entity_poly.pdbx_strand_id
1 'polypeptide(L)'
;MEQIIKQNMFSRTLFNESKLGAYYTDPVHAAKIGRLFRLQGECCVLEPSFGNAEALKAFLSQCERADEAGSVHTFGVELNRETFEQYKQEIEFPVCADFIGGIRASNRAFTLCFANPPYGVGGDDGSTRLEKLFVERIYQLMKTKGYLVLVVSLTTMNLDEFAKCLLARFKPVAFYRFDDEEFAKYKQVVFIGQKRASIGLYRNRESVCRKLRGSKVPHRLWCHHLIL
;
A
#
# COMPACT_ATOMS: atom_id res chain seq x y z
N MET A 1 15.18 -11.15 -26.42
CA MET A 1 13.86 -11.61 -26.89
C MET A 1 13.09 -12.39 -25.82
N GLU A 2 13.69 -13.36 -25.14
CA GLU A 2 13.05 -14.14 -24.06
C GLU A 2 12.60 -13.31 -22.85
N GLN A 3 13.39 -12.33 -22.41
CA GLN A 3 12.99 -11.41 -21.33
C GLN A 3 11.75 -10.56 -21.69
N ILE A 4 11.64 -10.11 -22.93
CA ILE A 4 10.48 -9.35 -23.41
C ILE A 4 9.24 -10.24 -23.47
N ILE A 5 9.39 -11.52 -23.84
CA ILE A 5 8.29 -12.48 -23.90
C ILE A 5 7.81 -12.83 -22.49
N LYS A 6 8.72 -13.05 -21.53
CA LYS A 6 8.36 -13.29 -20.11
C LYS A 6 7.66 -12.08 -19.47
N GLN A 7 8.15 -10.86 -19.76
CA GLN A 7 7.52 -9.62 -19.31
C GLN A 7 6.10 -9.45 -19.88
N ASN A 8 5.90 -9.78 -21.16
CA ASN A 8 4.58 -9.74 -21.79
C ASN A 8 3.61 -10.81 -21.28
N MET A 9 4.10 -12.02 -20.96
CA MET A 9 3.27 -13.07 -20.34
C MET A 9 2.85 -12.67 -18.91
N PHE A 10 3.77 -12.15 -18.11
CA PHE A 10 3.51 -11.65 -16.77
C PHE A 10 2.46 -10.54 -16.78
N SER A 11 2.60 -9.56 -17.67
CA SER A 11 1.64 -8.47 -17.86
C SER A 11 0.25 -8.98 -18.31
N ARG A 12 0.18 -10.02 -19.14
CA ARG A 12 -1.09 -10.62 -19.59
C ARG A 12 -1.81 -11.38 -18.46
N THR A 13 -1.07 -12.07 -17.60
CA THR A 13 -1.65 -12.79 -16.45
C THR A 13 -2.23 -11.79 -15.46
N LEU A 14 -1.47 -10.75 -15.09
CA LEU A 14 -1.95 -9.65 -14.24
C LEU A 14 -3.15 -8.92 -14.84
N PHE A 15 -3.14 -8.66 -16.14
CA PHE A 15 -4.25 -8.01 -16.85
C PHE A 15 -5.54 -8.82 -16.79
N ASN A 16 -5.45 -10.15 -16.93
CA ASN A 16 -6.61 -11.03 -16.84
C ASN A 16 -7.11 -11.16 -15.39
N GLU A 17 -6.22 -11.20 -14.40
CA GLU A 17 -6.58 -11.23 -12.98
C GLU A 17 -7.16 -9.88 -12.51
N SER A 18 -6.68 -8.75 -13.01
CA SER A 18 -7.24 -7.45 -12.68
C SER A 18 -8.63 -7.21 -13.28
N LYS A 19 -8.95 -7.79 -14.43
CA LYS A 19 -10.32 -7.82 -14.97
C LYS A 19 -11.27 -8.67 -14.12
N LEU A 20 -10.76 -9.64 -13.38
CA LEU A 20 -11.54 -10.55 -12.54
C LEU A 20 -11.60 -10.14 -11.06
N GLY A 21 -10.82 -9.14 -10.61
CA GLY A 21 -10.75 -8.82 -9.19
C GLY A 21 -9.97 -7.56 -8.82
N ALA A 22 -10.09 -6.45 -9.55
CA ALA A 22 -9.61 -5.17 -9.05
C ALA A 22 -10.50 -4.76 -7.85
N TYR A 23 -10.10 -5.17 -6.65
CA TYR A 23 -10.75 -4.75 -5.41
C TYR A 23 -10.26 -3.35 -5.05
N TYR A 24 -10.97 -2.33 -5.53
CA TYR A 24 -10.71 -0.97 -5.12
C TYR A 24 -10.93 -0.80 -3.61
N THR A 25 -10.08 -0.03 -2.98
CA THR A 25 -10.30 0.35 -1.58
C THR A 25 -11.53 1.26 -1.51
N ASP A 26 -12.48 0.95 -0.62
CA ASP A 26 -13.66 1.78 -0.41
C ASP A 26 -13.25 3.20 0.03
N PRO A 27 -13.69 4.26 -0.68
CA PRO A 27 -13.32 5.64 -0.37
C PRO A 27 -13.73 6.10 1.04
N VAL A 28 -14.83 5.57 1.58
CA VAL A 28 -15.30 5.89 2.94
C VAL A 28 -14.28 5.40 3.99
N HIS A 29 -13.75 4.20 3.81
CA HIS A 29 -12.71 3.66 4.70
C HIS A 29 -11.38 4.37 4.50
N ALA A 30 -11.01 4.71 3.25
CA ALA A 30 -9.83 5.50 2.97
C ALA A 30 -9.89 6.88 3.65
N ALA A 31 -11.03 7.54 3.61
CA ALA A 31 -11.29 8.80 4.32
C ALA A 31 -11.15 8.67 5.85
N LYS A 32 -11.68 7.57 6.43
CA LYS A 32 -11.51 7.29 7.87
C LYS A 32 -10.04 7.13 8.24
N ILE A 33 -9.25 6.48 7.39
CA ILE A 33 -7.80 6.31 7.61
C ILE A 33 -7.09 7.66 7.49
N GLY A 34 -7.48 8.53 6.54
CA GLY A 34 -6.92 9.86 6.37
C GLY A 34 -6.95 10.71 7.62
N ARG A 35 -8.03 10.63 8.41
CA ARG A 35 -8.18 11.35 9.68
C ARG A 35 -7.15 10.98 10.76
N LEU A 36 -6.39 9.91 10.57
CA LEU A 36 -5.32 9.51 11.47
C LEU A 36 -4.00 10.24 11.18
N PHE A 37 -3.93 10.97 10.06
CA PHE A 37 -2.70 11.59 9.59
C PHE A 37 -2.76 13.10 9.67
N ARG A 38 -1.67 13.68 10.13
CA ARG A 38 -1.40 15.12 10.06
C ARG A 38 -0.17 15.33 9.19
N LEU A 39 -0.35 16.02 8.05
CA LEU A 39 0.72 16.30 7.09
C LEU A 39 1.43 17.57 7.47
N GLN A 40 2.78 17.50 7.53
CA GLN A 40 3.65 18.64 7.87
C GLN A 40 4.81 18.72 6.87
N GLY A 41 5.11 19.93 6.41
CA GLY A 41 6.15 20.15 5.39
C GLY A 41 5.77 19.54 4.03
N GLU A 42 6.75 19.34 3.17
CA GLU A 42 6.59 18.79 1.84
C GLU A 42 6.40 17.27 1.90
N CYS A 43 5.29 16.77 1.37
CA CYS A 43 4.92 15.38 1.37
C CYS A 43 4.89 14.81 -0.05
N CYS A 44 5.75 13.82 -0.33
CA CYS A 44 5.68 12.99 -1.53
C CYS A 44 4.93 11.71 -1.21
N VAL A 45 3.76 11.53 -1.84
CA VAL A 45 2.85 10.41 -1.61
C VAL A 45 2.87 9.48 -2.80
N LEU A 46 3.13 8.19 -2.55
CA LEU A 46 3.14 7.14 -3.56
C LEU A 46 1.88 6.28 -3.48
N GLU A 47 1.23 6.04 -4.61
CA GLU A 47 0.23 4.98 -4.79
C GLU A 47 0.68 4.03 -5.90
N PRO A 48 1.15 2.82 -5.56
CA PRO A 48 1.82 1.93 -6.51
C PRO A 48 0.87 1.16 -7.44
N SER A 49 -0.45 1.29 -7.26
CA SER A 49 -1.52 0.69 -8.07
C SER A 49 -2.79 1.52 -7.94
N PHE A 50 -2.78 2.72 -8.54
CA PHE A 50 -3.76 3.75 -8.19
C PHE A 50 -5.20 3.49 -8.67
N GLY A 51 -5.40 2.60 -9.67
CA GLY A 51 -6.72 2.26 -10.16
C GLY A 51 -7.53 3.49 -10.61
N ASN A 52 -8.67 3.76 -9.94
CA ASN A 52 -9.48 4.96 -10.18
C ASN A 52 -9.06 6.16 -9.30
N ALA A 53 -8.02 6.02 -8.49
CA ALA A 53 -7.48 7.03 -7.56
C ALA A 53 -8.47 7.56 -6.49
N GLU A 54 -9.71 7.10 -6.44
CA GLU A 54 -10.73 7.59 -5.50
C GLU A 54 -10.33 7.38 -4.04
N ALA A 55 -9.71 6.25 -3.73
CA ALA A 55 -9.26 5.94 -2.37
C ALA A 55 -8.16 6.90 -1.91
N LEU A 56 -7.15 7.18 -2.75
CA LEU A 56 -6.09 8.14 -2.42
C LEU A 56 -6.67 9.54 -2.23
N LYS A 57 -7.56 9.99 -3.11
CA LYS A 57 -8.23 11.29 -3.01
C LYS A 57 -9.03 11.41 -1.71
N ALA A 58 -9.84 10.40 -1.40
CA ALA A 58 -10.62 10.36 -0.16
C ALA A 58 -9.71 10.37 1.09
N PHE A 59 -8.62 9.61 1.06
CA PHE A 59 -7.61 9.59 2.13
C PHE A 59 -7.00 10.98 2.33
N LEU A 60 -6.44 11.59 1.27
CA LEU A 60 -5.76 12.88 1.34
C LEU A 60 -6.69 14.03 1.72
N SER A 61 -7.97 13.98 1.31
CA SER A 61 -8.96 15.00 1.65
C SER A 61 -9.26 15.09 3.14
N GLN A 62 -9.01 14.02 3.90
CA GLN A 62 -9.28 13.94 5.33
C GLN A 62 -8.02 14.04 6.19
N CYS A 63 -6.84 14.05 5.58
CA CYS A 63 -5.60 14.32 6.31
C CYS A 63 -5.62 15.76 6.85
N GLU A 64 -5.34 15.92 8.13
CA GLU A 64 -5.14 17.24 8.72
C GLU A 64 -3.89 17.90 8.12
N ARG A 65 -3.95 19.20 7.84
CA ARG A 65 -2.81 20.00 7.40
C ARG A 65 -2.30 20.81 8.58
N ALA A 66 -1.00 20.73 8.87
CA ALA A 66 -0.36 21.64 9.83
C ALA A 66 -0.30 23.05 9.22
N ASP A 67 -0.22 24.09 10.08
CA ASP A 67 -0.16 25.50 9.65
C ASP A 67 1.03 25.78 8.72
N GLU A 68 2.14 25.04 8.88
CA GLU A 68 3.32 25.07 8.02
C GLU A 68 3.34 23.91 7.02
N ALA A 69 2.17 23.43 6.59
CA ALA A 69 2.09 22.36 5.62
C ALA A 69 2.65 22.83 4.27
N GLY A 70 3.68 22.16 3.81
CA GLY A 70 4.20 22.30 2.46
C GLY A 70 3.27 21.65 1.43
N SER A 71 3.73 21.59 0.19
CA SER A 71 3.00 20.95 -0.90
C SER A 71 2.86 19.45 -0.67
N VAL A 72 1.77 18.88 -1.14
CA VAL A 72 1.59 17.42 -1.23
C VAL A 72 1.62 17.05 -2.70
N HIS A 73 2.61 16.24 -3.05
CA HIS A 73 2.81 15.75 -4.40
C HIS A 73 2.42 14.28 -4.49
N THR A 74 1.56 13.95 -5.44
CA THR A 74 1.08 12.58 -5.64
C THR A 74 1.76 11.91 -6.82
N PHE A 75 2.27 10.71 -6.60
CA PHE A 75 2.92 9.86 -7.59
C PHE A 75 2.14 8.55 -7.66
N GLY A 76 1.67 8.19 -8.84
CA GLY A 76 0.87 6.98 -9.02
C GLY A 76 1.39 6.09 -10.13
N VAL A 77 1.30 4.79 -9.93
CA VAL A 77 1.61 3.79 -10.95
C VAL A 77 0.36 2.97 -11.23
N GLU A 78 0.04 2.77 -12.50
CA GLU A 78 -1.06 1.89 -12.93
C GLU A 78 -0.59 1.02 -14.09
N LEU A 79 -0.84 -0.28 -13.98
CA LEU A 79 -0.43 -1.25 -14.99
C LEU A 79 -1.40 -1.29 -16.16
N ASN A 80 -2.71 -1.20 -15.87
CA ASN A 80 -3.75 -1.27 -16.90
C ASN A 80 -3.81 0.06 -17.66
N ARG A 81 -3.53 0.01 -18.95
CA ARG A 81 -3.48 1.20 -19.81
C ARG A 81 -4.83 1.91 -19.94
N GLU A 82 -5.93 1.16 -20.00
CA GLU A 82 -7.28 1.75 -20.10
C GLU A 82 -7.63 2.52 -18.83
N THR A 83 -7.41 1.91 -17.67
CA THR A 83 -7.58 2.54 -16.35
C THR A 83 -6.65 3.76 -16.20
N PHE A 84 -5.39 3.62 -16.60
CA PHE A 84 -4.43 4.72 -16.57
C PHE A 84 -4.92 5.91 -17.42
N GLU A 85 -5.29 5.70 -18.68
CA GLU A 85 -5.75 6.79 -19.55
C GLU A 85 -7.02 7.47 -19.03
N GLN A 86 -7.88 6.71 -18.36
CA GLN A 86 -9.13 7.24 -17.79
C GLN A 86 -8.89 8.09 -16.54
N TYR A 87 -7.91 7.74 -15.70
CA TYR A 87 -7.77 8.34 -14.36
C TYR A 87 -6.41 9.04 -14.10
N LYS A 88 -5.49 9.07 -15.06
CA LYS A 88 -4.17 9.70 -14.89
C LYS A 88 -4.19 11.15 -14.43
N GLN A 89 -5.23 11.92 -14.78
CA GLN A 89 -5.41 13.32 -14.36
C GLN A 89 -5.70 13.49 -12.86
N GLU A 90 -6.03 12.40 -12.17
CA GLU A 90 -6.29 12.41 -10.74
C GLU A 90 -4.99 12.35 -9.90
N ILE A 91 -3.86 12.09 -10.54
CA ILE A 91 -2.53 11.98 -9.95
C ILE A 91 -1.61 13.02 -10.59
N GLU A 92 -0.83 13.72 -9.77
CA GLU A 92 0.07 14.78 -10.27
C GLU A 92 1.19 14.21 -11.15
N PHE A 93 1.78 13.07 -10.75
CA PHE A 93 2.85 12.38 -11.50
C PHE A 93 2.46 10.92 -11.77
N PRO A 94 1.59 10.67 -12.77
CA PRO A 94 1.14 9.33 -13.10
C PRO A 94 2.10 8.61 -14.04
N VAL A 95 2.27 7.30 -13.85
CA VAL A 95 3.08 6.43 -14.71
C VAL A 95 2.31 5.17 -15.09
N CYS A 96 2.22 4.86 -16.39
CA CYS A 96 1.65 3.61 -16.89
C CYS A 96 2.77 2.57 -17.00
N ALA A 97 2.93 1.70 -15.99
CA ALA A 97 3.99 0.71 -15.94
C ALA A 97 3.72 -0.41 -14.94
N ASP A 98 4.51 -1.49 -15.00
CA ASP A 98 4.64 -2.42 -13.89
C ASP A 98 5.40 -1.77 -12.73
N PHE A 99 4.78 -1.72 -11.55
CA PHE A 99 5.40 -1.11 -10.37
C PHE A 99 6.68 -1.84 -9.92
N ILE A 100 6.73 -3.16 -10.06
CA ILE A 100 7.85 -3.96 -9.54
C ILE A 100 9.11 -3.79 -10.39
N GLY A 101 8.99 -3.96 -11.70
CA GLY A 101 10.14 -3.97 -12.61
C GLY A 101 10.15 -2.87 -13.66
N GLY A 102 9.01 -2.19 -13.90
CA GLY A 102 8.84 -1.25 -15.02
C GLY A 102 9.14 0.21 -14.68
N ILE A 103 9.29 0.58 -13.42
CA ILE A 103 9.55 1.96 -13.01
C ILE A 103 11.00 2.18 -12.55
N ARG A 104 11.49 3.40 -12.83
CA ARG A 104 12.72 3.93 -12.23
C ARG A 104 12.36 5.11 -11.32
N ALA A 105 12.69 5.02 -10.06
CA ALA A 105 12.48 6.08 -9.09
C ALA A 105 13.65 6.11 -8.12
N SER A 106 13.94 7.29 -7.59
CA SER A 106 14.99 7.46 -6.58
C SER A 106 14.63 6.71 -5.30
N ASN A 107 15.60 6.02 -4.72
CA ASN A 107 15.43 5.43 -3.41
C ASN A 107 15.17 6.52 -2.37
N ARG A 108 14.33 6.21 -1.38
CA ARG A 108 14.00 7.13 -0.27
C ARG A 108 13.38 8.45 -0.73
N ALA A 109 12.54 8.42 -1.77
CA ALA A 109 11.87 9.60 -2.31
C ALA A 109 10.55 9.93 -1.56
N PHE A 110 9.81 8.90 -1.11
CA PHE A 110 8.43 9.07 -0.64
C PHE A 110 8.34 9.11 0.88
N THR A 111 7.56 10.06 1.41
CA THR A 111 7.26 10.21 2.86
C THR A 111 6.07 9.36 3.28
N LEU A 112 5.13 9.15 2.38
CA LEU A 112 3.91 8.38 2.57
C LEU A 112 3.68 7.45 1.38
N CYS A 113 3.24 6.23 1.65
CA CYS A 113 2.73 5.33 0.63
C CYS A 113 1.35 4.84 1.06
N PHE A 114 0.35 5.01 0.19
CA PHE A 114 -0.97 4.41 0.30
C PHE A 114 -1.03 3.28 -0.74
N ALA A 115 -1.18 2.04 -0.30
CA ALA A 115 -1.07 0.88 -1.18
C ALA A 115 -2.19 -0.13 -0.94
N ASN A 116 -2.86 -0.53 -2.02
CA ASN A 116 -3.71 -1.72 -2.11
C ASN A 116 -3.17 -2.57 -3.28
N PRO A 117 -2.11 -3.35 -3.07
CA PRO A 117 -1.49 -4.12 -4.15
C PRO A 117 -2.45 -5.17 -4.71
N PRO A 118 -2.31 -5.54 -6.00
CA PRO A 118 -3.07 -6.64 -6.57
C PRO A 118 -2.79 -7.94 -5.82
N TYR A 119 -3.83 -8.77 -5.66
CA TYR A 119 -3.72 -10.09 -5.03
C TYR A 119 -3.31 -11.12 -6.07
N GLY A 120 -2.39 -11.99 -5.71
CA GLY A 120 -1.94 -13.04 -6.63
C GLY A 120 -0.52 -13.50 -6.39
N VAL A 121 0.01 -14.23 -7.35
CA VAL A 121 1.40 -14.69 -7.39
C VAL A 121 2.14 -14.10 -8.56
N GLY A 122 3.42 -13.87 -8.40
CA GLY A 122 4.30 -13.26 -9.40
C GLY A 122 5.76 -13.57 -9.08
N GLY A 123 6.67 -12.72 -9.57
CA GLY A 123 8.11 -12.94 -9.48
C GLY A 123 8.64 -13.81 -10.64
N ASP A 124 9.96 -13.99 -10.71
CA ASP A 124 10.61 -14.70 -11.80
C ASP A 124 10.22 -16.18 -11.88
N ASP A 125 9.87 -16.77 -10.73
CA ASP A 125 9.45 -18.16 -10.60
C ASP A 125 7.91 -18.34 -10.60
N GLY A 126 7.14 -17.24 -10.64
CA GLY A 126 5.68 -17.23 -10.58
C GLY A 126 5.09 -17.75 -9.26
N SER A 127 5.89 -17.90 -8.21
CA SER A 127 5.47 -18.48 -6.92
C SER A 127 5.36 -17.45 -5.80
N THR A 128 6.04 -16.31 -5.92
CA THR A 128 6.07 -15.28 -4.88
C THR A 128 4.78 -14.44 -4.91
N ARG A 129 4.21 -14.17 -3.73
CA ARG A 129 3.03 -13.30 -3.62
C ARG A 129 3.34 -11.89 -4.10
N LEU A 130 2.46 -11.33 -4.94
CA LEU A 130 2.59 -9.96 -5.45
C LEU A 130 2.65 -8.93 -4.33
N GLU A 131 1.81 -9.09 -3.32
CA GLU A 131 1.76 -8.19 -2.16
C GLU A 131 3.12 -8.12 -1.44
N LYS A 132 3.88 -9.24 -1.39
CA LYS A 132 5.23 -9.26 -0.83
C LYS A 132 6.21 -8.48 -1.69
N LEU A 133 6.19 -8.68 -3.01
CA LEU A 133 7.05 -7.94 -3.95
C LEU A 133 6.78 -6.43 -3.88
N PHE A 134 5.50 -6.04 -3.78
CA PHE A 134 5.12 -4.63 -3.57
C PHE A 134 5.73 -4.07 -2.27
N VAL A 135 5.58 -4.76 -1.14
CA VAL A 135 6.15 -4.34 0.15
C VAL A 135 7.66 -4.17 0.07
N GLU A 136 8.37 -5.07 -0.60
CA GLU A 136 9.82 -5.01 -0.80
C GLU A 136 10.23 -3.81 -1.63
N ARG A 137 9.51 -3.55 -2.73
CA ARG A 137 9.76 -2.39 -3.60
C ARG A 137 9.41 -1.07 -2.91
N ILE A 138 8.26 -0.98 -2.26
CA ILE A 138 7.85 0.19 -1.47
C ILE A 138 8.90 0.54 -0.42
N TYR A 139 9.43 -0.46 0.30
CA TYR A 139 10.47 -0.22 1.29
C TYR A 139 11.70 0.48 0.72
N GLN A 140 12.15 0.13 -0.48
CA GLN A 140 13.28 0.80 -1.13
C GLN A 140 12.99 2.28 -1.43
N LEU A 141 11.78 2.56 -1.90
CA LEU A 141 11.37 3.88 -2.40
C LEU A 141 11.01 4.87 -1.29
N MET A 142 10.59 4.42 -0.12
CA MET A 142 10.18 5.30 0.98
C MET A 142 11.37 5.91 1.73
N LYS A 143 11.20 7.12 2.26
CA LYS A 143 12.11 7.74 3.25
C LYS A 143 12.10 6.96 4.56
N THR A 144 13.23 6.94 5.26
CA THR A 144 13.29 6.43 6.65
C THR A 144 12.32 7.22 7.52
N LYS A 145 11.58 6.53 8.40
CA LYS A 145 10.48 7.06 9.20
C LYS A 145 9.23 7.46 8.41
N GLY A 146 9.21 7.34 7.07
CA GLY A 146 7.99 7.49 6.27
C GLY A 146 6.94 6.43 6.63
N TYR A 147 5.67 6.69 6.31
CA TYR A 147 4.55 5.85 6.69
C TYR A 147 3.99 5.07 5.51
N LEU A 148 3.75 3.80 5.72
CA LEU A 148 3.01 2.91 4.83
C LEU A 148 1.60 2.70 5.38
N VAL A 149 0.60 3.00 4.56
CA VAL A 149 -0.78 2.52 4.69
C VAL A 149 -0.94 1.38 3.70
N LEU A 150 -1.16 0.19 4.19
CA LEU A 150 -1.26 -1.02 3.37
C LEU A 150 -2.60 -1.70 3.59
N VAL A 151 -3.38 -1.82 2.52
CA VAL A 151 -4.63 -2.58 2.48
C VAL A 151 -4.33 -3.95 1.88
N VAL A 152 -4.63 -5.01 2.60
CA VAL A 152 -4.46 -6.39 2.12
C VAL A 152 -5.56 -7.30 2.70
N SER A 153 -5.70 -8.50 2.14
CA SER A 153 -6.60 -9.49 2.74
C SER A 153 -6.07 -9.99 4.08
N LEU A 154 -6.97 -10.33 5.00
CA LEU A 154 -6.60 -10.98 6.26
C LEU A 154 -5.86 -12.31 6.01
N THR A 155 -6.21 -13.00 4.94
CA THR A 155 -5.52 -14.24 4.54
C THR A 155 -4.06 -13.97 4.23
N THR A 156 -3.75 -12.95 3.40
CA THR A 156 -2.37 -12.54 3.11
C THR A 156 -1.62 -12.12 4.38
N MET A 157 -2.27 -11.32 5.24
CA MET A 157 -1.66 -10.87 6.49
C MET A 157 -1.31 -12.04 7.43
N ASN A 158 -2.06 -13.14 7.37
CA ASN A 158 -1.82 -14.34 8.18
C ASN A 158 -0.73 -15.26 7.63
N LEU A 159 -0.24 -15.03 6.41
CA LEU A 159 0.88 -15.79 5.86
C LEU A 159 2.19 -15.38 6.57
N ASP A 160 2.87 -16.37 7.13
CA ASP A 160 4.11 -16.15 7.89
C ASP A 160 5.18 -15.41 7.13
N GLU A 161 5.39 -15.80 5.89
CA GLU A 161 6.41 -15.21 5.02
C GLU A 161 6.10 -13.75 4.72
N PHE A 162 4.84 -13.43 4.43
CA PHE A 162 4.40 -12.06 4.21
C PHE A 162 4.52 -11.21 5.47
N ALA A 163 4.01 -11.70 6.59
CA ALA A 163 4.09 -11.00 7.88
C ALA A 163 5.53 -10.73 8.31
N LYS A 164 6.44 -11.71 8.17
CA LYS A 164 7.87 -11.53 8.43
C LYS A 164 8.50 -10.47 7.50
N CYS A 165 8.20 -10.52 6.20
CA CYS A 165 8.67 -9.55 5.22
C CYS A 165 8.25 -8.13 5.60
N LEU A 166 6.96 -7.92 5.90
CA LEU A 166 6.39 -6.64 6.26
C LEU A 166 7.00 -6.09 7.56
N LEU A 167 7.00 -6.89 8.62
CA LEU A 167 7.42 -6.47 9.95
C LEU A 167 8.94 -6.29 10.10
N ALA A 168 9.74 -6.97 9.28
CA ALA A 168 11.17 -6.72 9.20
C ALA A 168 11.48 -5.32 8.65
N ARG A 169 10.62 -4.79 7.80
CA ARG A 169 10.78 -3.52 7.07
C ARG A 169 10.06 -2.34 7.71
N PHE A 170 8.90 -2.60 8.32
CA PHE A 170 8.05 -1.58 8.91
C PHE A 170 7.76 -1.86 10.38
N LYS A 171 7.90 -0.83 11.22
CA LYS A 171 7.48 -0.87 12.62
C LYS A 171 5.96 -0.70 12.64
N PRO A 172 5.19 -1.65 13.19
CA PRO A 172 3.74 -1.48 13.31
C PRO A 172 3.39 -0.24 14.15
N VAL A 173 2.46 0.53 13.66
CA VAL A 173 1.88 1.71 14.32
C VAL A 173 0.42 1.44 14.65
N ALA A 174 -0.36 0.97 13.68
CA ALA A 174 -1.75 0.63 13.86
C ALA A 174 -2.17 -0.52 12.95
N PHE A 175 -3.24 -1.21 13.33
CA PHE A 175 -3.83 -2.28 12.57
C PHE A 175 -5.35 -2.22 12.71
N TYR A 176 -6.05 -2.16 11.58
CA TYR A 176 -7.50 -2.04 11.53
C TYR A 176 -8.08 -3.07 10.56
N ARG A 177 -9.36 -3.32 10.67
CA ARG A 177 -10.17 -3.95 9.62
C ARG A 177 -11.23 -2.97 9.16
N PHE A 178 -11.77 -3.20 8.00
CA PHE A 178 -12.95 -2.47 7.53
C PHE A 178 -14.15 -2.81 8.42
N ASP A 179 -15.22 -2.03 8.34
CA ASP A 179 -16.44 -2.30 9.10
C ASP A 179 -17.05 -3.65 8.71
N ASP A 180 -18.06 -4.08 9.46
CA ASP A 180 -18.57 -5.45 9.37
C ASP A 180 -19.09 -5.79 7.97
N GLU A 181 -19.71 -4.83 7.29
CA GLU A 181 -20.28 -5.04 5.95
C GLU A 181 -19.18 -5.26 4.91
N GLU A 182 -18.21 -4.36 4.81
CA GLU A 182 -17.11 -4.46 3.84
C GLU A 182 -16.14 -5.59 4.22
N PHE A 183 -15.90 -5.80 5.51
CA PHE A 183 -15.08 -6.92 5.96
C PHE A 183 -15.72 -8.27 5.64
N ALA A 184 -17.05 -8.40 5.72
CA ALA A 184 -17.73 -9.64 5.34
C ALA A 184 -17.52 -9.98 3.85
N LYS A 185 -17.49 -8.96 2.98
CA LYS A 185 -17.30 -9.12 1.53
C LYS A 185 -15.85 -9.47 1.16
N TYR A 186 -14.88 -8.69 1.65
CA TYR A 186 -13.52 -8.70 1.11
C TYR A 186 -12.46 -9.18 2.11
N LYS A 187 -12.80 -9.28 3.39
CA LYS A 187 -11.86 -9.65 4.47
C LYS A 187 -10.59 -8.78 4.49
N GLN A 188 -10.74 -7.51 4.08
CA GLN A 188 -9.61 -6.58 4.03
C GLN A 188 -9.26 -6.02 5.40
N VAL A 189 -7.97 -5.84 5.62
CA VAL A 189 -7.36 -5.23 6.79
C VAL A 189 -6.41 -4.11 6.38
N VAL A 190 -6.21 -3.16 7.26
CA VAL A 190 -5.32 -2.03 7.07
C VAL A 190 -4.17 -2.12 8.06
N PHE A 191 -2.97 -2.17 7.55
CA PHE A 191 -1.75 -2.04 8.32
C PHE A 191 -1.17 -0.64 8.13
N ILE A 192 -0.91 0.06 9.24
CA ILE A 192 -0.14 1.31 9.23
C ILE A 192 1.20 1.02 9.89
N GLY A 193 2.28 1.29 9.16
CA GLY A 193 3.63 1.04 9.65
C GLY A 193 4.60 2.15 9.28
N GLN A 194 5.55 2.41 10.16
CA GLN A 194 6.63 3.35 9.93
C GLN A 194 7.85 2.62 9.38
N LYS A 195 8.43 3.13 8.29
CA LYS A 195 9.64 2.55 7.69
C LYS A 195 10.81 2.52 8.67
N ARG A 196 11.42 1.34 8.84
CA ARG A 196 12.65 1.17 9.61
C ARG A 196 13.87 1.70 8.84
N ALA A 197 14.90 2.15 9.56
CA ALA A 197 16.17 2.56 8.96
C ALA A 197 16.91 1.39 8.30
N SER A 198 16.78 0.19 8.85
CA SER A 198 17.35 -1.07 8.34
C SER A 198 16.36 -2.21 8.47
N ILE A 199 16.56 -3.25 7.68
CA ILE A 199 15.73 -4.47 7.77
C ILE A 199 16.08 -5.18 9.08
N GLY A 200 15.07 -5.36 9.94
CA GLY A 200 15.24 -6.01 11.23
C GLY A 200 15.21 -7.53 11.12
N LEU A 201 15.96 -8.20 11.98
CA LEU A 201 15.81 -9.65 12.17
C LEU A 201 14.59 -9.89 13.06
N TYR A 202 13.52 -10.42 12.47
CA TYR A 202 12.32 -10.76 13.22
C TYR A 202 12.42 -12.18 13.78
N ARG A 203 12.88 -12.29 15.05
CA ARG A 203 13.08 -13.59 15.72
C ARG A 203 11.83 -14.11 16.44
N ASN A 204 10.84 -13.28 16.71
CA ASN A 204 9.70 -13.70 17.53
C ASN A 204 8.35 -13.39 16.88
N ARG A 205 7.84 -14.37 16.13
CA ARG A 205 6.54 -14.40 15.47
C ARG A 205 5.38 -14.21 16.45
N GLU A 206 5.44 -14.88 17.62
CA GLU A 206 4.32 -14.92 18.55
C GLU A 206 3.97 -13.56 19.16
N SER A 207 4.99 -12.72 19.44
CA SER A 207 4.75 -11.40 20.05
C SER A 207 4.01 -10.43 19.12
N VAL A 208 4.20 -10.55 17.81
CA VAL A 208 3.56 -9.65 16.82
C VAL A 208 2.23 -10.18 16.35
N CYS A 209 2.15 -11.47 16.06
CA CYS A 209 0.86 -12.11 15.79
C CYS A 209 -0.05 -12.02 17.03
N ARG A 210 0.50 -12.04 18.25
CA ARG A 210 -0.26 -11.81 19.48
C ARG A 210 -0.70 -10.34 19.60
N LYS A 211 0.15 -9.37 19.25
CA LYS A 211 -0.25 -7.95 19.17
C LYS A 211 -1.26 -7.70 18.04
N LEU A 212 -1.12 -8.36 16.90
CA LEU A 212 -2.07 -8.28 15.78
C LEU A 212 -3.36 -9.08 16.07
N ARG A 213 -3.28 -10.22 16.80
CA ARG A 213 -4.44 -11.04 17.21
C ARG A 213 -5.07 -10.56 18.51
N GLY A 214 -4.29 -9.99 19.42
CA GLY A 214 -4.74 -9.52 20.75
C GLY A 214 -5.18 -8.07 20.77
N SER A 215 -4.86 -7.26 19.75
CA SER A 215 -5.64 -6.06 19.49
C SER A 215 -7.01 -6.54 19.05
N LYS A 216 -8.00 -6.56 19.99
CA LYS A 216 -9.39 -6.41 19.59
C LYS A 216 -9.35 -5.24 18.60
N VAL A 217 -9.48 -5.53 17.31
CA VAL A 217 -9.52 -4.47 16.28
C VAL A 217 -10.59 -3.52 16.79
N PRO A 218 -10.25 -2.29 17.19
CA PRO A 218 -11.24 -1.41 17.76
C PRO A 218 -12.34 -1.26 16.72
N HIS A 219 -13.58 -1.55 17.08
CA HIS A 219 -14.74 -1.31 16.21
C HIS A 219 -14.91 0.18 15.87
N ARG A 220 -14.02 1.04 16.38
CA ARG A 220 -14.03 2.49 16.16
C ARG A 220 -12.62 2.99 16.00
N LEU A 221 -12.36 3.62 14.86
CA LEU A 221 -11.22 4.49 14.57
C LEU A 221 -11.28 5.70 15.54
N TRP A 222 -10.64 5.61 16.71
CA TRP A 222 -10.46 6.74 17.61
C TRP A 222 -9.03 7.24 17.52
N CYS A 223 -8.94 8.55 17.35
CA CYS A 223 -7.78 9.33 17.01
C CYS A 223 -6.60 9.25 17.99
N HIS A 224 -5.42 8.92 17.47
CA HIS A 224 -4.19 9.66 17.79
C HIS A 224 -3.56 10.04 16.46
N HIS A 225 -3.31 11.33 16.24
CA HIS A 225 -2.75 11.86 15.02
C HIS A 225 -1.34 11.32 14.81
N LEU A 226 -1.09 10.76 13.61
CA LEU A 226 0.26 10.43 13.18
C LEU A 226 0.83 11.66 12.47
N ILE A 227 1.90 12.26 13.05
CA ILE A 227 2.61 13.39 12.44
C ILE A 227 3.58 12.83 11.40
N LEU A 228 3.45 13.30 10.17
CA LEU A 228 4.35 13.01 9.05
C LEU A 228 5.38 14.13 8.88
#